data_988d20cae236c5cfe93f7e4a87ebae6c
#
_entry.id   988d20cae236c5cfe93f7e4a87ebae6c
#
_cell.length_a   1.000
_cell.length_b   1.000
_cell.length_c   1.000
_cell.angle_alpha   90.00
_cell.angle_beta   90.00
_cell.angle_gamma   90.00
#
_symmetry.space_group_name_H-M   'P 1'
#
loop_
_entity.id
_entity.type
_entity.pdbx_description
1 polymer ?
#
loop_
_entity_poly.entity_id
_entity_poly.type
_entity_poly.pdbx_seq_one_letter_code
_entity_poly.pdbx_strand_id
1 'polypeptide(L)'
;MNLSLTQLSVPPTDAEVDAWASVLTAAHAADLPGVPVPTRVEIAGRLRVAPTTGRHVHFAADEGVASLLLFTDAGNAHTASLDVLQVRPDARRRGIGTALWHRVREELLAQGRTSVSTMADLGGAGQAFAESLGFENVLPLAWYVQDVQDVRDVRDVATGTAGAEHGLPAGYELLCWEGLVPQAWVAAAALAHGSMEDAPTGDMDEQTPAWTPQRLHTVQRLVLDRGGRMLMAAAVTPAGEVAAYTSLVLPDPAAPRALQYDTVVVPAHRGRGLGRAVKLRMLGEATARFPALCEIATSVADENTPMRAVNAALGYRRERGAGIFQIKL
;
A
#
# COMPACT_ATOMS: atom_id res chain seq x y z
N MET A 1 17.09 -16.02 -28.70
CA MET A 1 17.64 -16.11 -27.32
C MET A 1 16.68 -16.97 -26.53
N ASN A 2 17.12 -18.13 -26.02
CA ASN A 2 16.29 -18.89 -25.09
C ASN A 2 16.32 -18.15 -23.74
N LEU A 3 15.22 -17.46 -23.42
CA LEU A 3 15.05 -16.82 -22.13
C LEU A 3 14.73 -17.93 -21.12
N SER A 4 15.62 -18.19 -20.19
CA SER A 4 15.33 -19.11 -19.07
C SER A 4 14.48 -18.39 -18.04
N LEU A 5 13.20 -18.76 -17.96
CA LEU A 5 12.28 -18.30 -16.92
C LEU A 5 12.19 -19.37 -15.85
N THR A 6 12.47 -19.00 -14.61
CA THR A 6 12.39 -19.90 -13.45
C THR A 6 11.35 -19.38 -12.46
N GLN A 7 10.66 -20.29 -11.82
CA GLN A 7 9.87 -19.96 -10.63
C GLN A 7 10.78 -19.99 -9.41
N LEU A 8 10.68 -18.99 -8.54
CA LEU A 8 11.48 -18.95 -7.31
C LEU A 8 11.10 -20.11 -6.37
N SER A 9 12.06 -20.51 -5.56
CA SER A 9 11.81 -21.44 -4.44
C SER A 9 10.86 -20.81 -3.40
N VAL A 10 10.24 -21.65 -2.57
CA VAL A 10 9.32 -21.20 -1.50
C VAL A 10 9.77 -21.81 -0.18
N PRO A 11 10.32 -21.01 0.74
CA PRO A 11 10.70 -19.59 0.60
C PRO A 11 11.92 -19.38 -0.29
N PRO A 12 12.07 -18.19 -0.93
CA PRO A 12 13.25 -17.86 -1.72
C PRO A 12 14.53 -17.83 -0.88
N THR A 13 15.63 -18.30 -1.49
CA THR A 13 16.97 -18.21 -0.93
C THR A 13 17.49 -16.77 -0.88
N ASP A 14 18.54 -16.49 -0.12
CA ASP A 14 19.16 -15.17 -0.10
C ASP A 14 19.68 -14.75 -1.48
N ALA A 15 20.24 -15.67 -2.26
CA ALA A 15 20.73 -15.41 -3.61
C ALA A 15 19.58 -15.02 -4.57
N GLU A 16 18.44 -15.70 -4.48
CA GLU A 16 17.24 -15.36 -5.27
C GLU A 16 16.68 -13.97 -4.87
N VAL A 17 16.66 -13.67 -3.55
CA VAL A 17 16.24 -12.34 -3.05
C VAL A 17 17.19 -11.25 -3.57
N ASP A 18 18.49 -11.47 -3.56
CA ASP A 18 19.48 -10.49 -3.99
C ASP A 18 19.42 -10.26 -5.50
N ALA A 19 19.25 -11.33 -6.29
CA ALA A 19 19.05 -11.22 -7.74
C ALA A 19 17.76 -10.45 -8.08
N TRP A 20 16.66 -10.77 -7.39
CA TRP A 20 15.38 -10.05 -7.51
C TRP A 20 15.52 -8.57 -7.16
N ALA A 21 16.14 -8.27 -6.02
CA ALA A 21 16.36 -6.91 -5.56
C ALA A 21 17.19 -6.10 -6.56
N SER A 22 18.21 -6.69 -7.18
CA SER A 22 19.03 -6.03 -8.19
C SER A 22 18.21 -5.57 -9.40
N VAL A 23 17.27 -6.38 -9.89
CA VAL A 23 16.39 -6.02 -11.02
C VAL A 23 15.42 -4.91 -10.57
N LEU A 24 14.73 -5.12 -9.45
CA LEU A 24 13.69 -4.22 -8.97
C LEU A 24 14.25 -2.82 -8.66
N THR A 25 15.40 -2.75 -7.96
CA THR A 25 16.02 -1.46 -7.59
C THR A 25 16.55 -0.71 -8.80
N ALA A 26 17.15 -1.41 -9.78
CA ALA A 26 17.61 -0.79 -11.02
C ALA A 26 16.43 -0.22 -11.84
N ALA A 27 15.33 -0.97 -11.96
CA ALA A 27 14.14 -0.51 -12.65
C ALA A 27 13.50 0.70 -11.93
N HIS A 28 13.33 0.61 -10.60
CA HIS A 28 12.75 1.67 -9.78
C HIS A 28 13.55 2.99 -9.89
N ALA A 29 14.88 2.93 -9.76
CA ALA A 29 15.72 4.11 -9.84
C ALA A 29 15.63 4.82 -11.20
N ALA A 30 15.42 4.06 -12.29
CA ALA A 30 15.28 4.63 -13.62
C ALA A 30 13.87 5.18 -13.90
N ASP A 31 12.83 4.49 -13.41
CA ASP A 31 11.43 4.83 -13.70
C ASP A 31 10.89 5.89 -12.74
N LEU A 32 11.39 5.95 -11.50
CA LEU A 32 10.92 6.82 -10.42
C LEU A 32 12.07 7.62 -9.78
N PRO A 33 12.74 8.49 -10.55
CA PRO A 33 13.86 9.29 -10.02
C PRO A 33 13.38 10.18 -8.86
N GLY A 34 14.10 10.12 -7.74
CA GLY A 34 13.77 10.87 -6.53
C GLY A 34 12.79 10.17 -5.57
N VAL A 35 12.20 9.06 -5.96
CA VAL A 35 11.42 8.20 -5.05
C VAL A 35 12.36 7.21 -4.36
N PRO A 36 12.33 7.08 -3.02
CA PRO A 36 13.17 6.10 -2.32
C PRO A 36 13.00 4.69 -2.86
N VAL A 37 14.11 4.03 -3.13
CA VAL A 37 14.15 2.67 -3.65
C VAL A 37 13.74 1.69 -2.55
N PRO A 38 12.93 0.65 -2.85
CA PRO A 38 12.58 -0.39 -1.88
C PRO A 38 13.83 -1.06 -1.30
N THR A 39 13.85 -1.22 0.03
CA THR A 39 15.00 -1.83 0.71
C THR A 39 15.01 -3.35 0.54
N ARG A 40 16.20 -3.96 0.79
CA ARG A 40 16.29 -5.42 0.80
C ARG A 40 15.37 -6.08 1.84
N VAL A 41 15.17 -5.42 2.99
CA VAL A 41 14.26 -5.91 4.04
C VAL A 41 12.82 -5.97 3.52
N GLU A 42 12.36 -4.90 2.89
CA GLU A 42 11.02 -4.85 2.29
C GLU A 42 10.85 -5.91 1.20
N ILE A 43 11.80 -6.03 0.28
CA ILE A 43 11.78 -7.00 -0.80
C ILE A 43 11.77 -8.43 -0.25
N ALA A 44 12.68 -8.76 0.66
CA ALA A 44 12.76 -10.08 1.28
C ALA A 44 11.47 -10.43 2.05
N GLY A 45 10.92 -9.48 2.79
CA GLY A 45 9.66 -9.64 3.50
C GLY A 45 8.50 -9.98 2.57
N ARG A 46 8.36 -9.26 1.45
CA ARG A 46 7.32 -9.52 0.44
C ARG A 46 7.49 -10.87 -0.25
N LEU A 47 8.72 -11.27 -0.54
CA LEU A 47 9.01 -12.55 -1.22
C LEU A 47 8.85 -13.77 -0.31
N ARG A 48 9.16 -13.65 0.99
CA ARG A 48 9.24 -14.79 1.92
C ARG A 48 8.01 -14.99 2.77
N VAL A 49 7.28 -13.91 3.05
CA VAL A 49 6.09 -13.98 3.90
C VAL A 49 4.84 -13.93 3.04
N ALA A 50 4.10 -15.03 3.06
CA ALA A 50 2.89 -15.19 2.25
C ALA A 50 1.84 -14.11 2.57
N PRO A 51 1.11 -13.60 1.57
CA PRO A 51 0.00 -12.68 1.79
C PRO A 51 -1.16 -13.37 2.51
N THR A 52 -2.00 -12.57 3.15
CA THR A 52 -3.17 -13.09 3.91
C THR A 52 -4.40 -13.30 3.04
N THR A 53 -4.41 -12.71 1.84
CA THR A 53 -5.55 -12.73 0.90
C THR A 53 -5.37 -13.74 -0.23
N GLY A 54 -4.22 -14.43 -0.27
CA GLY A 54 -3.91 -15.35 -1.35
C GLY A 54 -2.52 -15.97 -1.24
N ARG A 55 -1.99 -16.41 -2.36
CA ARG A 55 -0.63 -16.92 -2.48
C ARG A 55 0.13 -16.22 -3.58
N HIS A 56 1.39 -15.95 -3.37
CA HIS A 56 2.27 -15.45 -4.42
C HIS A 56 2.85 -16.58 -5.28
N VAL A 57 3.05 -16.24 -6.56
CA VAL A 57 3.91 -16.98 -7.49
C VAL A 57 4.92 -15.98 -8.05
N HIS A 58 6.20 -16.29 -7.92
CA HIS A 58 7.28 -15.41 -8.34
C HIS A 58 8.05 -16.04 -9.50
N PHE A 59 8.24 -15.30 -10.59
CA PHE A 59 9.01 -15.70 -11.76
C PHE A 59 10.20 -14.78 -11.94
N ALA A 60 11.35 -15.36 -12.28
CA ALA A 60 12.57 -14.62 -12.55
C ALA A 60 13.21 -15.06 -13.88
N ALA A 61 13.79 -14.09 -14.55
CA ALA A 61 14.80 -14.23 -15.59
C ALA A 61 16.05 -13.47 -15.12
N ASP A 62 17.18 -13.60 -15.83
CA ASP A 62 18.42 -12.92 -15.45
C ASP A 62 18.25 -11.39 -15.26
N GLU A 63 17.40 -10.77 -16.09
CA GLU A 63 17.23 -9.33 -16.14
C GLU A 63 15.76 -8.87 -15.99
N GLY A 64 14.90 -9.74 -15.50
CA GLY A 64 13.47 -9.45 -15.32
C GLY A 64 12.81 -10.29 -14.25
N VAL A 65 11.80 -9.74 -13.60
CA VAL A 65 11.07 -10.39 -12.50
C VAL A 65 9.57 -10.12 -12.62
N ALA A 66 8.75 -11.09 -12.17
CA ALA A 66 7.30 -10.91 -12.06
C ALA A 66 6.76 -11.59 -10.80
N SER A 67 5.88 -10.92 -10.07
CA SER A 67 5.17 -11.42 -8.89
C SER A 67 3.67 -11.37 -9.11
N LEU A 68 3.03 -12.51 -8.98
CA LEU A 68 1.60 -12.70 -9.14
C LEU A 68 0.97 -13.10 -7.81
N LEU A 69 0.01 -12.35 -7.33
CA LEU A 69 -0.86 -12.69 -6.20
C LEU A 69 -2.14 -13.33 -6.73
N LEU A 70 -2.33 -14.59 -6.41
CA LEU A 70 -3.57 -15.34 -6.69
C LEU A 70 -4.46 -15.28 -5.46
N PHE A 71 -5.57 -14.56 -5.53
CA PHE A 71 -6.53 -14.48 -4.43
C PHE A 71 -7.15 -15.84 -4.13
N THR A 72 -7.39 -16.13 -2.85
CA THR A 72 -7.96 -17.40 -2.37
C THR A 72 -9.29 -17.25 -1.65
N ASP A 73 -9.71 -16.03 -1.33
CA ASP A 73 -11.05 -15.79 -0.82
C ASP A 73 -12.11 -16.01 -1.91
N ALA A 74 -13.28 -16.51 -1.53
CA ALA A 74 -14.31 -16.94 -2.48
C ALA A 74 -14.83 -15.79 -3.38
N GLY A 75 -14.83 -14.55 -2.88
CA GLY A 75 -15.25 -13.38 -3.64
C GLY A 75 -14.29 -12.99 -4.76
N ASN A 76 -12.99 -13.29 -4.58
CA ASN A 76 -11.92 -12.88 -5.48
C ASN A 76 -11.17 -14.06 -6.15
N ALA A 77 -11.66 -15.30 -5.95
CA ALA A 77 -11.01 -16.49 -6.51
C ALA A 77 -10.96 -16.51 -8.06
N HIS A 78 -11.72 -15.64 -8.72
CA HIS A 78 -11.73 -15.50 -10.18
C HIS A 78 -10.69 -14.49 -10.70
N THR A 79 -10.10 -13.67 -9.84
CA THR A 79 -9.15 -12.61 -10.21
C THR A 79 -7.79 -12.79 -9.54
N ALA A 80 -6.84 -11.94 -9.91
CA ALA A 80 -5.47 -11.92 -9.38
C ALA A 80 -4.88 -10.50 -9.45
N SER A 81 -3.77 -10.26 -8.75
CA SER A 81 -2.98 -9.04 -8.87
C SER A 81 -1.58 -9.35 -9.40
N LEU A 82 -1.17 -8.69 -10.47
CA LEU A 82 0.21 -8.67 -10.93
C LEU A 82 0.95 -7.56 -10.19
N ASP A 83 1.51 -7.90 -9.02
CA ASP A 83 2.12 -6.93 -8.10
C ASP A 83 3.44 -6.36 -8.64
N VAL A 84 4.17 -7.14 -9.42
CA VAL A 84 5.45 -6.78 -10.02
C VAL A 84 5.57 -7.39 -11.41
N LEU A 85 5.95 -6.60 -12.39
CA LEU A 85 6.55 -7.03 -13.66
C LEU A 85 7.58 -5.97 -14.02
N GLN A 86 8.85 -6.28 -13.77
CA GLN A 86 9.95 -5.34 -13.96
C GLN A 86 11.06 -5.97 -14.79
N VAL A 87 11.66 -5.15 -15.65
CA VAL A 87 12.83 -5.51 -16.47
C VAL A 87 13.89 -4.43 -16.28
N ARG A 88 15.14 -4.83 -16.08
CA ARG A 88 16.27 -3.92 -15.99
C ARG A 88 16.26 -2.93 -17.17
N PRO A 89 16.49 -1.63 -16.93
CA PRO A 89 16.38 -0.60 -17.98
C PRO A 89 17.22 -0.90 -19.22
N ASP A 90 18.45 -1.38 -19.02
CA ASP A 90 19.42 -1.72 -20.07
C ASP A 90 19.07 -3.00 -20.87
N ALA A 91 18.12 -3.79 -20.37
CA ALA A 91 17.64 -5.02 -21.00
C ALA A 91 16.23 -4.91 -21.62
N ARG A 92 15.60 -3.74 -21.52
CA ARG A 92 14.27 -3.50 -22.11
C ARG A 92 14.28 -3.60 -23.63
N ARG A 93 13.08 -3.81 -24.22
CA ARG A 93 12.85 -3.95 -25.67
C ARG A 93 13.51 -5.18 -26.32
N ARG A 94 13.89 -6.16 -25.48
CA ARG A 94 14.45 -7.46 -25.93
C ARG A 94 13.47 -8.62 -25.74
N GLY A 95 12.19 -8.34 -25.49
CA GLY A 95 11.14 -9.36 -25.33
C GLY A 95 11.01 -9.97 -23.92
N ILE A 96 11.85 -9.58 -22.95
CA ILE A 96 11.84 -10.15 -21.59
C ILE A 96 10.50 -9.91 -20.88
N GLY A 97 9.99 -8.68 -20.91
CA GLY A 97 8.70 -8.35 -20.30
C GLY A 97 7.54 -9.14 -20.93
N THR A 98 7.57 -9.31 -22.25
CA THR A 98 6.57 -10.10 -22.98
C THR A 98 6.65 -11.58 -22.59
N ALA A 99 7.83 -12.14 -22.45
CA ALA A 99 8.00 -13.53 -22.03
C ALA A 99 7.54 -13.75 -20.58
N LEU A 100 7.85 -12.82 -19.67
CA LEU A 100 7.33 -12.83 -18.29
C LEU A 100 5.80 -12.76 -18.26
N TRP A 101 5.21 -11.86 -19.06
CA TRP A 101 3.75 -11.76 -19.16
C TRP A 101 3.12 -13.05 -19.69
N HIS A 102 3.70 -13.68 -20.73
CA HIS A 102 3.19 -14.95 -21.24
C HIS A 102 3.21 -16.02 -20.14
N ARG A 103 4.29 -16.12 -19.37
CA ARG A 103 4.39 -17.08 -18.27
C ARG A 103 3.37 -16.79 -17.15
N VAL A 104 3.17 -15.51 -16.80
CA VAL A 104 2.13 -15.08 -15.85
C VAL A 104 0.76 -15.46 -16.37
N ARG A 105 0.46 -15.18 -17.64
CA ARG A 105 -0.83 -15.49 -18.27
C ARG A 105 -1.11 -16.98 -18.32
N GLU A 106 -0.11 -17.82 -18.59
CA GLU A 106 -0.22 -19.27 -18.51
C GLU A 106 -0.62 -19.72 -17.09
N GLU A 107 0.04 -19.16 -16.07
CA GLU A 107 -0.30 -19.48 -14.68
C GLU A 107 -1.73 -19.04 -14.33
N LEU A 108 -2.13 -17.84 -14.71
CA LEU A 108 -3.49 -17.33 -14.49
C LEU A 108 -4.54 -18.28 -15.09
N LEU A 109 -4.38 -18.67 -16.34
CA LEU A 109 -5.31 -19.56 -17.02
C LEU A 109 -5.31 -20.97 -16.40
N ALA A 110 -4.14 -21.50 -16.02
CA ALA A 110 -4.02 -22.79 -15.33
C ALA A 110 -4.72 -22.79 -13.95
N GLN A 111 -4.82 -21.62 -13.31
CA GLN A 111 -5.52 -21.43 -12.03
C GLN A 111 -6.98 -20.99 -12.22
N GLY A 112 -7.50 -20.98 -13.45
CA GLY A 112 -8.90 -20.61 -13.75
C GLY A 112 -9.22 -19.13 -13.50
N ARG A 113 -8.23 -18.24 -13.57
CA ARG A 113 -8.46 -16.80 -13.41
C ARG A 113 -9.05 -16.23 -14.69
N THR A 114 -10.00 -15.31 -14.53
CA THR A 114 -10.69 -14.63 -15.65
C THR A 114 -10.32 -13.17 -15.80
N SER A 115 -9.62 -12.61 -14.80
CA SER A 115 -9.11 -11.24 -14.84
C SER A 115 -7.83 -11.11 -14.01
N VAL A 116 -7.07 -10.05 -14.28
CA VAL A 116 -5.91 -9.66 -13.49
C VAL A 116 -5.78 -8.14 -13.50
N SER A 117 -5.45 -7.58 -12.34
CA SER A 117 -5.16 -6.17 -12.16
C SER A 117 -3.67 -5.92 -11.90
N THR A 118 -3.22 -4.70 -12.14
CA THR A 118 -1.87 -4.21 -11.79
C THR A 118 -1.91 -2.73 -11.54
N MET A 119 -1.02 -2.22 -10.71
CA MET A 119 -0.81 -0.77 -10.56
C MET A 119 0.32 -0.31 -11.48
N ALA A 120 0.11 0.77 -12.22
CA ALA A 120 1.16 1.40 -13.02
C ALA A 120 1.16 2.92 -12.83
N ASP A 121 2.36 3.50 -12.80
CA ASP A 121 2.54 4.95 -12.82
C ASP A 121 2.27 5.50 -14.23
N LEU A 122 1.56 6.63 -14.32
CA LEU A 122 1.16 7.22 -15.60
C LEU A 122 2.34 7.91 -16.31
N GLY A 123 2.36 7.80 -17.62
CA GLY A 123 3.39 8.40 -18.49
C GLY A 123 4.67 7.55 -18.58
N GLY A 124 4.75 6.44 -17.85
CA GLY A 124 5.94 5.59 -17.81
C GLY A 124 5.88 4.35 -18.72
N ALA A 125 6.98 3.60 -18.72
CA ALA A 125 7.12 2.35 -19.48
C ALA A 125 6.11 1.28 -19.02
N GLY A 126 5.75 1.27 -17.73
CA GLY A 126 4.77 0.34 -17.16
C GLY A 126 3.38 0.53 -17.75
N GLN A 127 2.88 1.77 -17.81
CA GLN A 127 1.60 2.07 -18.47
C GLN A 127 1.62 1.65 -19.94
N ALA A 128 2.61 2.11 -20.70
CA ALA A 128 2.70 1.80 -22.12
C ALA A 128 2.74 0.28 -22.40
N PHE A 129 3.41 -0.49 -21.52
CA PHE A 129 3.44 -1.94 -21.62
C PHE A 129 2.08 -2.56 -21.29
N ALA A 130 1.44 -2.15 -20.19
CA ALA A 130 0.12 -2.64 -19.81
C ALA A 130 -0.92 -2.39 -20.92
N GLU A 131 -0.99 -1.16 -21.46
CA GLU A 131 -1.89 -0.79 -22.56
C GLU A 131 -1.60 -1.61 -23.84
N SER A 132 -0.33 -1.88 -24.15
CA SER A 132 0.04 -2.72 -25.31
C SER A 132 -0.43 -4.17 -25.19
N LEU A 133 -0.72 -4.63 -23.98
CA LEU A 133 -1.29 -5.95 -23.69
C LEU A 133 -2.82 -5.93 -23.61
N GLY A 134 -3.47 -4.77 -23.71
CA GLY A 134 -4.91 -4.59 -23.63
C GLY A 134 -5.45 -4.34 -22.22
N PHE A 135 -4.60 -3.99 -21.26
CA PHE A 135 -5.07 -3.52 -19.96
C PHE A 135 -5.71 -2.13 -20.08
N GLU A 136 -6.79 -1.91 -19.37
CA GLU A 136 -7.51 -0.64 -19.28
C GLU A 136 -7.38 -0.04 -17.88
N ASN A 137 -7.25 1.28 -17.77
CA ASN A 137 -7.22 1.97 -16.48
C ASN A 137 -8.64 2.03 -15.89
N VAL A 138 -8.90 1.19 -14.90
CA VAL A 138 -10.22 1.05 -14.25
C VAL A 138 -10.35 1.89 -12.99
N LEU A 139 -9.24 2.38 -12.42
CA LEU A 139 -9.24 3.28 -11.26
C LEU A 139 -8.08 4.28 -11.36
N PRO A 140 -8.31 5.47 -11.91
CA PRO A 140 -7.34 6.56 -11.88
C PRO A 140 -7.06 7.02 -10.46
N LEU A 141 -5.77 7.19 -10.12
CA LEU A 141 -5.33 7.66 -8.82
C LEU A 141 -4.03 8.47 -8.92
N ALA A 142 -3.63 9.08 -7.84
CA ALA A 142 -2.34 9.72 -7.76
C ALA A 142 -1.66 9.43 -6.43
N TRP A 143 -0.34 9.41 -6.46
CA TRP A 143 0.51 9.40 -5.28
C TRP A 143 0.68 10.83 -4.77
N TYR A 144 0.58 10.96 -3.46
CA TYR A 144 0.81 12.19 -2.71
C TYR A 144 1.88 11.92 -1.65
N VAL A 145 2.72 12.91 -1.41
CA VAL A 145 3.80 12.84 -0.41
C VAL A 145 3.75 14.06 0.49
N GLN A 146 3.96 13.83 1.77
CA GLN A 146 4.11 14.85 2.80
C GLN A 146 5.54 14.77 3.33
N ASP A 147 6.26 15.90 3.32
CA ASP A 147 7.51 16.05 4.05
C ASP A 147 7.19 16.23 5.54
N VAL A 148 7.74 15.37 6.38
CA VAL A 148 7.46 15.40 7.83
C VAL A 148 8.07 16.62 8.52
N GLN A 149 9.07 17.27 7.90
CA GLN A 149 9.74 18.44 8.47
C GLN A 149 9.03 19.75 8.17
N ASP A 150 8.25 19.79 7.08
CA ASP A 150 7.55 20.99 6.63
C ASP A 150 6.25 21.28 7.39
N VAL A 151 5.74 20.31 8.16
CA VAL A 151 4.47 20.47 8.87
C VAL A 151 4.69 21.21 10.19
N ARG A 152 4.46 22.50 10.19
CA ARG A 152 4.65 23.39 11.35
C ARG A 152 3.86 22.97 12.60
N ASP A 153 2.66 22.42 12.40
CA ASP A 153 1.79 21.93 13.49
C ASP A 153 2.41 20.71 14.23
N VAL A 154 3.36 19.99 13.62
CA VAL A 154 4.01 18.82 14.25
C VAL A 154 5.00 19.23 15.34
N ARG A 155 5.70 20.35 15.14
CA ARG A 155 6.65 20.85 16.14
C ARG A 155 5.93 21.23 17.44
N ASP A 156 4.73 21.76 17.34
CA ASP A 156 3.91 22.13 18.51
C ASP A 156 3.35 20.89 19.21
N VAL A 157 3.05 19.81 18.48
CA VAL A 157 2.61 18.52 19.04
C VAL A 157 3.77 17.75 19.69
N ALA A 158 4.95 17.74 19.06
CA ALA A 158 6.13 17.00 19.56
C ALA A 158 6.76 17.67 20.80
N THR A 159 6.64 19.00 20.94
CA THR A 159 7.21 19.74 22.09
C THR A 159 6.31 19.78 23.31
N GLY A 160 5.08 19.24 23.23
CA GLY A 160 4.13 19.22 24.35
C GLY A 160 3.64 20.60 24.81
N THR A 161 3.97 21.67 24.07
CA THR A 161 3.64 23.06 24.41
C THR A 161 2.31 23.52 23.84
N ALA A 162 1.77 22.86 22.82
CA ALA A 162 0.37 22.96 22.45
C ALA A 162 -0.31 21.65 22.87
N GLY A 163 -1.25 21.73 23.80
CA GLY A 163 -2.02 20.54 24.17
C GLY A 163 -2.53 19.81 22.94
N ALA A 164 -2.28 18.52 22.85
CA ALA A 164 -2.56 17.65 21.70
C ALA A 164 -4.05 17.63 21.25
N GLU A 165 -4.83 18.56 21.71
CA GLU A 165 -6.28 18.70 21.55
C GLU A 165 -6.70 19.92 20.70
N HIS A 166 -5.77 20.70 20.14
CA HIS A 166 -6.13 21.84 19.31
C HIS A 166 -6.81 21.37 18.01
N GLY A 167 -8.13 21.39 18.04
CA GLY A 167 -9.01 21.02 16.94
C GLY A 167 -9.72 19.69 17.09
N LEU A 168 -9.50 18.92 18.17
CA LEU A 168 -10.33 17.74 18.46
C LEU A 168 -11.67 18.21 19.06
N PRO A 169 -12.83 17.85 18.48
CA PRO A 169 -14.13 18.19 19.04
C PRO A 169 -14.33 17.56 20.42
N ALA A 170 -15.12 18.21 21.26
CA ALA A 170 -15.50 17.65 22.57
C ALA A 170 -16.17 16.28 22.40
N GLY A 171 -15.89 15.35 23.32
CA GLY A 171 -16.44 14.01 23.31
C GLY A 171 -15.64 12.99 22.48
N TYR A 172 -14.41 13.33 22.08
CA TYR A 172 -13.48 12.37 21.44
C TYR A 172 -12.15 12.37 22.19
N GLU A 173 -11.46 11.22 22.14
CA GLU A 173 -10.10 11.01 22.61
C GLU A 173 -9.26 10.46 21.46
N LEU A 174 -7.96 10.82 21.39
CA LEU A 174 -7.02 10.28 20.40
C LEU A 174 -6.14 9.22 21.03
N LEU A 175 -6.26 7.99 20.51
CA LEU A 175 -5.41 6.86 20.86
C LEU A 175 -4.43 6.58 19.72
N CYS A 176 -3.27 5.99 20.05
CA CYS A 176 -2.33 5.47 19.05
C CYS A 176 -1.76 4.15 19.53
N TRP A 177 -1.73 3.18 18.65
CA TRP A 177 -1.19 1.84 18.89
C TRP A 177 -0.08 1.53 17.89
N GLU A 178 0.99 0.90 18.37
CA GLU A 178 2.03 0.31 17.52
C GLU A 178 1.82 -1.19 17.45
N GLY A 179 1.96 -1.75 16.25
CA GLY A 179 1.76 -3.17 15.98
C GLY A 179 0.27 -3.55 15.92
N LEU A 180 -0.15 -4.44 16.80
CA LEU A 180 -1.54 -4.91 16.84
C LEU A 180 -2.43 -3.95 17.65
N VAL A 181 -3.62 -3.68 17.14
CA VAL A 181 -4.66 -3.00 17.92
C VAL A 181 -5.00 -3.84 19.16
N PRO A 182 -5.06 -3.26 20.37
CA PRO A 182 -5.38 -4.00 21.58
C PRO A 182 -6.73 -4.72 21.49
N GLN A 183 -6.84 -5.87 22.19
CA GLN A 183 -8.05 -6.69 22.17
C GLN A 183 -9.32 -5.92 22.58
N ALA A 184 -9.19 -4.94 23.45
CA ALA A 184 -10.30 -4.10 23.88
C ALA A 184 -10.86 -3.21 22.75
N TRP A 185 -10.07 -2.91 21.72
CA TRP A 185 -10.41 -1.99 20.64
C TRP A 185 -10.56 -2.64 19.27
N VAL A 186 -10.10 -3.89 19.10
CA VAL A 186 -10.02 -4.53 17.78
C VAL A 186 -11.39 -4.70 17.12
N ALA A 187 -12.44 -4.96 17.89
CA ALA A 187 -13.80 -5.10 17.36
C ALA A 187 -14.34 -3.75 16.85
N ALA A 188 -14.18 -2.67 17.64
CA ALA A 188 -14.58 -1.33 17.23
C ALA A 188 -13.76 -0.81 16.04
N ALA A 189 -12.45 -1.11 15.99
CA ALA A 189 -11.60 -0.76 14.87
C ALA A 189 -11.99 -1.52 13.59
N ALA A 190 -12.29 -2.81 13.67
CA ALA A 190 -12.74 -3.60 12.53
C ALA A 190 -14.09 -3.11 11.99
N LEU A 191 -15.00 -2.73 12.87
CA LEU A 191 -16.30 -2.14 12.48
C LEU A 191 -16.10 -0.80 11.75
N ALA A 192 -15.24 0.08 12.27
CA ALA A 192 -14.91 1.34 11.61
C ALA A 192 -14.27 1.12 10.23
N HIS A 193 -13.46 0.08 10.06
CA HIS A 193 -12.88 -0.32 8.78
C HIS A 193 -13.94 -0.64 7.72
N GLY A 194 -15.08 -1.21 8.09
CA GLY A 194 -16.20 -1.45 7.19
C GLY A 194 -16.71 -0.19 6.48
N SER A 195 -16.48 1.01 7.06
CA SER A 195 -16.82 2.28 6.40
C SER A 195 -15.93 2.63 5.20
N MET A 196 -14.89 1.81 4.89
CA MET A 196 -14.12 1.89 3.64
C MET A 196 -14.89 1.43 2.40
N GLU A 197 -16.02 0.73 2.58
CA GLU A 197 -16.91 0.33 1.47
C GLU A 197 -17.42 1.54 0.67
N ASP A 198 -17.43 2.74 1.27
CA ASP A 198 -17.75 4.00 0.60
C ASP A 198 -16.58 4.57 -0.26
N ALA A 199 -15.40 3.98 -0.22
CA ALA A 199 -14.27 4.45 -1.01
C ALA A 199 -14.44 4.10 -2.50
N PRO A 200 -14.03 5.00 -3.44
CA PRO A 200 -14.10 4.70 -4.86
C PRO A 200 -13.29 3.46 -5.20
N THR A 201 -13.90 2.50 -5.87
CA THR A 201 -13.27 1.27 -6.38
C THR A 201 -13.16 1.24 -7.90
N GLY A 202 -13.73 2.24 -8.60
CA GLY A 202 -13.80 2.25 -10.05
C GLY A 202 -14.50 1.00 -10.60
N ASP A 203 -14.06 0.55 -11.77
CA ASP A 203 -14.57 -0.66 -12.44
C ASP A 203 -13.71 -1.90 -12.12
N MET A 204 -13.11 -1.96 -10.93
CA MET A 204 -12.31 -3.11 -10.49
C MET A 204 -13.17 -4.37 -10.33
N ASP A 205 -12.65 -5.50 -10.81
CA ASP A 205 -13.27 -6.84 -10.68
C ASP A 205 -12.97 -7.49 -9.31
N GLU A 206 -12.45 -6.74 -8.39
CA GLU A 206 -12.10 -7.18 -7.04
C GLU A 206 -13.15 -6.72 -6.02
N GLN A 207 -13.62 -7.65 -5.20
CA GLN A 207 -14.54 -7.37 -4.10
C GLN A 207 -13.77 -7.06 -2.82
N THR A 208 -14.20 -6.02 -2.10
CA THR A 208 -13.66 -5.71 -0.78
C THR A 208 -14.20 -6.71 0.24
N PRO A 209 -13.36 -7.58 0.83
CA PRO A 209 -13.84 -8.54 1.83
C PRO A 209 -14.20 -7.85 3.13
N ALA A 210 -15.23 -8.40 3.84
CA ALA A 210 -15.68 -7.88 5.12
C ALA A 210 -14.54 -7.83 6.16
N TRP A 211 -14.51 -6.77 6.96
CA TRP A 211 -13.56 -6.60 8.04
C TRP A 211 -14.04 -7.25 9.33
N THR A 212 -13.20 -8.09 9.89
CA THR A 212 -13.39 -8.74 11.19
C THR A 212 -12.20 -8.45 12.10
N PRO A 213 -12.33 -8.59 13.43
CA PRO A 213 -11.20 -8.48 14.36
C PRO A 213 -10.02 -9.38 13.98
N GLN A 214 -10.29 -10.60 13.55
CA GLN A 214 -9.29 -11.57 13.12
C GLN A 214 -8.57 -11.08 11.86
N ARG A 215 -9.32 -10.60 10.86
CA ARG A 215 -8.74 -10.08 9.63
C ARG A 215 -7.86 -8.86 9.91
N LEU A 216 -8.31 -7.92 10.75
CA LEU A 216 -7.52 -6.75 11.13
C LEU A 216 -6.18 -7.16 11.74
N HIS A 217 -6.20 -8.05 12.75
CA HIS A 217 -4.97 -8.57 13.36
C HIS A 217 -4.09 -9.33 12.36
N THR A 218 -4.70 -10.10 11.44
CA THR A 218 -3.95 -10.86 10.44
C THR A 218 -3.20 -9.94 9.48
N VAL A 219 -3.83 -8.86 9.01
CA VAL A 219 -3.18 -7.85 8.15
C VAL A 219 -2.06 -7.12 8.90
N GLN A 220 -2.30 -6.74 10.17
CA GLN A 220 -1.29 -6.09 10.99
C GLN A 220 -0.09 -7.02 11.24
N ARG A 221 -0.33 -8.28 11.57
CA ARG A 221 0.71 -9.28 11.77
C ARG A 221 1.54 -9.50 10.51
N LEU A 222 0.92 -9.52 9.34
CA LEU A 222 1.64 -9.62 8.06
C LEU A 222 2.71 -8.53 7.89
N VAL A 223 2.39 -7.29 8.27
CA VAL A 223 3.37 -6.18 8.22
C VAL A 223 4.55 -6.46 9.16
N LEU A 224 4.27 -6.91 10.39
CA LEU A 224 5.30 -7.22 11.39
C LEU A 224 6.16 -8.40 10.97
N ASP A 225 5.55 -9.48 10.48
CA ASP A 225 6.24 -10.70 10.03
C ASP A 225 7.15 -10.42 8.81
N ARG A 226 6.82 -9.42 8.01
CA ARG A 226 7.66 -8.91 6.90
C ARG A 226 8.82 -8.01 7.35
N GLY A 227 8.98 -7.77 8.66
CA GLY A 227 10.02 -6.91 9.22
C GLY A 227 9.64 -5.44 9.34
N GLY A 228 8.43 -5.07 8.91
CA GLY A 228 7.92 -3.70 8.99
C GLY A 228 7.41 -3.31 10.37
N ARG A 229 6.99 -2.07 10.48
CA ARG A 229 6.27 -1.51 11.64
C ARG A 229 4.94 -0.92 11.17
N MET A 230 3.96 -0.93 12.05
CA MET A 230 2.65 -0.35 11.78
C MET A 230 2.19 0.46 12.98
N LEU A 231 1.67 1.66 12.71
CA LEU A 231 0.96 2.48 13.68
C LEU A 231 -0.50 2.60 13.25
N MET A 232 -1.39 2.71 14.23
CA MET A 232 -2.78 3.07 14.03
C MET A 232 -3.16 4.17 15.01
N ALA A 233 -3.57 5.34 14.52
CA ALA A 233 -4.13 6.42 15.33
C ALA A 233 -5.65 6.47 15.14
N ALA A 234 -6.39 6.57 16.25
CA ALA A 234 -7.84 6.53 16.23
C ALA A 234 -8.43 7.65 17.10
N ALA A 235 -9.56 8.21 16.67
CA ALA A 235 -10.43 9.04 17.49
C ALA A 235 -11.56 8.15 18.03
N VAL A 236 -11.68 8.08 19.36
CA VAL A 236 -12.65 7.22 20.05
C VAL A 236 -13.66 8.04 20.83
N THR A 237 -14.88 7.52 20.98
CA THR A 237 -15.94 8.10 21.78
C THR A 237 -15.93 7.56 23.21
N PRO A 238 -16.54 8.24 24.21
CA PRO A 238 -16.72 7.70 25.56
C PRO A 238 -17.54 6.39 25.60
N ALA A 239 -18.31 6.11 24.55
CA ALA A 239 -19.06 4.86 24.41
C ALA A 239 -18.21 3.69 23.92
N GLY A 240 -16.92 3.90 23.62
CA GLY A 240 -16.01 2.87 23.14
C GLY A 240 -16.08 2.62 21.62
N GLU A 241 -16.62 3.55 20.85
CA GLU A 241 -16.65 3.48 19.39
C GLU A 241 -15.37 4.09 18.80
N VAL A 242 -14.86 3.52 17.70
CA VAL A 242 -13.86 4.14 16.85
C VAL A 242 -14.57 5.00 15.80
N ALA A 243 -14.56 6.31 16.00
CA ALA A 243 -15.23 7.28 15.13
C ALA A 243 -14.42 7.64 13.88
N ALA A 244 -13.10 7.60 14.00
CA ALA A 244 -12.16 7.75 12.88
C ALA A 244 -10.84 7.05 13.19
N TYR A 245 -10.11 6.65 12.17
CA TYR A 245 -8.74 6.16 12.33
C TYR A 245 -7.91 6.40 11.07
N THR A 246 -6.60 6.29 11.23
CA THR A 246 -5.64 6.20 10.13
C THR A 246 -4.55 5.20 10.47
N SER A 247 -4.03 4.51 9.46
CA SER A 247 -2.91 3.57 9.62
C SER A 247 -1.69 3.98 8.81
N LEU A 248 -0.51 3.77 9.40
CA LEU A 248 0.79 4.05 8.80
C LEU A 248 1.62 2.78 8.84
N VAL A 249 2.24 2.44 7.71
CA VAL A 249 3.13 1.28 7.56
C VAL A 249 4.52 1.77 7.18
N LEU A 250 5.52 1.30 7.92
CA LEU A 250 6.92 1.40 7.57
C LEU A 250 7.37 0.01 7.13
N PRO A 251 7.47 -0.26 5.82
CA PRO A 251 7.91 -1.58 5.34
C PRO A 251 9.33 -1.94 5.81
N ASP A 252 10.18 -0.92 5.96
CA ASP A 252 11.45 -0.97 6.66
C ASP A 252 11.52 0.22 7.63
N PRO A 253 11.66 -0.02 8.95
CA PRO A 253 11.73 1.06 9.95
C PRO A 253 12.93 2.00 9.80
N ALA A 254 13.98 1.57 9.08
CA ALA A 254 15.17 2.36 8.80
C ALA A 254 15.04 3.19 7.51
N ALA A 255 13.99 2.97 6.71
CA ALA A 255 13.78 3.70 5.47
C ALA A 255 13.23 5.11 5.72
N PRO A 256 13.53 6.09 4.84
CA PRO A 256 13.11 7.47 5.01
C PRO A 256 11.62 7.70 4.70
N ARG A 257 10.92 6.73 4.10
CA ARG A 257 9.52 6.87 3.65
C ARG A 257 8.61 5.84 4.30
N ALA A 258 7.50 6.30 4.88
CA ALA A 258 6.38 5.49 5.31
C ALA A 258 5.21 5.58 4.31
N LEU A 259 4.32 4.60 4.38
CA LEU A 259 3.10 4.54 3.59
C LEU A 259 1.90 4.75 4.50
N GLN A 260 1.14 5.81 4.28
CA GLN A 260 -0.15 5.99 4.93
C GLN A 260 -1.21 5.25 4.13
N TYR A 261 -1.77 4.22 4.75
CA TYR A 261 -2.81 3.39 4.20
C TYR A 261 -4.19 4.02 4.49
N ASP A 262 -5.08 3.26 5.04
CA ASP A 262 -6.46 3.67 5.23
C ASP A 262 -6.59 4.89 6.15
N THR A 263 -7.46 5.81 5.77
CA THR A 263 -7.95 6.88 6.63
C THR A 263 -9.46 6.91 6.51
N VAL A 264 -10.13 6.65 7.61
CA VAL A 264 -11.59 6.52 7.67
C VAL A 264 -12.16 7.48 8.68
N VAL A 265 -13.31 8.06 8.34
CA VAL A 265 -14.21 8.69 9.29
C VAL A 265 -15.58 8.03 9.12
N VAL A 266 -16.04 7.37 10.17
CA VAL A 266 -17.34 6.69 10.20
C VAL A 266 -18.45 7.70 9.84
N PRO A 267 -19.43 7.38 9.00
CA PRO A 267 -20.43 8.33 8.46
C PRO A 267 -21.09 9.22 9.51
N ALA A 268 -21.49 8.67 10.67
CA ALA A 268 -22.12 9.41 11.77
C ALA A 268 -21.21 10.50 12.40
N HIS A 269 -19.90 10.44 12.15
CA HIS A 269 -18.90 11.34 12.74
C HIS A 269 -18.22 12.25 11.70
N ARG A 270 -18.64 12.22 10.43
CA ARG A 270 -18.10 13.06 9.35
C ARG A 270 -18.38 14.56 9.59
N GLY A 271 -17.59 15.43 8.93
CA GLY A 271 -17.74 16.89 9.03
C GLY A 271 -17.22 17.51 10.32
N ARG A 272 -16.61 16.73 11.21
CA ARG A 272 -16.10 17.18 12.53
C ARG A 272 -14.57 17.35 12.60
N GLY A 273 -13.86 17.28 11.49
CA GLY A 273 -12.40 17.43 11.43
C GLY A 273 -11.60 16.20 11.92
N LEU A 274 -12.26 15.06 12.23
CA LEU A 274 -11.59 13.88 12.79
C LEU A 274 -10.54 13.28 11.86
N GLY A 275 -10.76 13.29 10.55
CA GLY A 275 -9.76 12.79 9.58
C GLY A 275 -8.44 13.56 9.67
N ARG A 276 -8.50 14.89 9.83
CA ARG A 276 -7.32 15.72 10.07
C ARG A 276 -6.69 15.40 11.42
N ALA A 277 -7.49 15.27 12.47
CA ALA A 277 -7.00 15.03 13.84
C ALA A 277 -6.22 13.69 13.94
N VAL A 278 -6.76 12.59 13.40
CA VAL A 278 -6.05 11.29 13.45
C VAL A 278 -4.77 11.29 12.62
N LYS A 279 -4.73 12.02 11.49
CA LYS A 279 -3.50 12.16 10.68
C LYS A 279 -2.43 12.99 11.38
N LEU A 280 -2.79 14.08 12.05
CA LEU A 280 -1.86 14.89 12.86
C LEU A 280 -1.32 14.08 14.05
N ARG A 281 -2.18 13.34 14.75
CA ARG A 281 -1.75 12.45 15.83
C ARG A 281 -0.77 11.40 15.30
N MET A 282 -1.09 10.78 14.17
CA MET A 282 -0.21 9.79 13.51
C MET A 282 1.15 10.38 13.19
N LEU A 283 1.19 11.59 12.61
CA LEU A 283 2.43 12.24 12.22
C LEU A 283 3.32 12.51 13.44
N GLY A 284 2.75 13.04 14.55
CA GLY A 284 3.48 13.26 15.79
C GLY A 284 4.05 11.95 16.38
N GLU A 285 3.25 10.89 16.41
CA GLU A 285 3.69 9.58 16.89
C GLU A 285 4.77 8.94 16.00
N ALA A 286 4.62 9.06 14.69
CA ALA A 286 5.58 8.51 13.74
C ALA A 286 6.94 9.21 13.82
N THR A 287 6.96 10.54 13.86
CA THR A 287 8.20 11.33 13.97
C THR A 287 8.92 11.09 15.28
N ALA A 288 8.19 10.90 16.38
CA ALA A 288 8.77 10.61 17.68
C ALA A 288 9.41 9.22 17.75
N ARG A 289 8.84 8.22 17.06
CA ARG A 289 9.30 6.83 17.11
C ARG A 289 10.32 6.47 16.02
N PHE A 290 10.25 7.13 14.86
CA PHE A 290 11.04 6.79 13.68
C PHE A 290 11.87 8.01 13.21
N PRO A 291 13.04 8.25 13.81
CA PRO A 291 13.85 9.44 13.53
C PRO A 291 14.42 9.45 12.10
N ALA A 292 14.47 8.31 11.41
CA ALA A 292 14.88 8.23 10.00
C ALA A 292 13.76 8.64 9.03
N LEU A 293 12.50 8.75 9.50
CA LEU A 293 11.35 9.10 8.67
C LEU A 293 11.45 10.55 8.18
N CYS A 294 11.47 10.73 6.87
CA CYS A 294 11.49 12.03 6.19
C CYS A 294 10.18 12.32 5.47
N GLU A 295 9.50 11.28 4.96
CA GLU A 295 8.35 11.43 4.10
C GLU A 295 7.25 10.41 4.42
N ILE A 296 6.00 10.83 4.26
CA ILE A 296 4.83 9.95 4.28
C ILE A 296 4.15 10.01 2.92
N ALA A 297 4.03 8.86 2.26
CA ALA A 297 3.35 8.75 0.98
C ALA A 297 1.98 8.07 1.13
N THR A 298 1.04 8.43 0.26
CA THR A 298 -0.29 7.84 0.16
C THR A 298 -0.79 7.88 -1.27
N SER A 299 -1.58 6.90 -1.69
CA SER A 299 -2.32 6.97 -2.96
C SER A 299 -3.77 7.34 -2.69
N VAL A 300 -4.35 8.14 -3.59
CA VAL A 300 -5.75 8.58 -3.48
C VAL A 300 -6.37 8.53 -4.86
N ALA A 301 -7.54 7.90 -4.97
CA ALA A 301 -8.33 7.92 -6.19
C ALA A 301 -8.69 9.37 -6.59
N ASP A 302 -8.65 9.67 -7.88
CA ASP A 302 -8.88 11.04 -8.39
C ASP A 302 -10.28 11.56 -8.03
N GLU A 303 -11.25 10.68 -7.86
CA GLU A 303 -12.62 10.99 -7.46
C GLU A 303 -12.77 11.29 -5.95
N ASN A 304 -11.81 10.87 -5.11
CA ASN A 304 -11.89 11.07 -3.66
C ASN A 304 -11.54 12.50 -3.24
N THR A 305 -12.38 13.45 -3.66
CA THR A 305 -12.23 14.88 -3.36
C THR A 305 -12.13 15.19 -1.87
N PRO A 306 -12.91 14.56 -0.95
CA PRO A 306 -12.79 14.83 0.48
C PRO A 306 -11.41 14.47 1.04
N MET A 307 -10.86 13.32 0.67
CA MET A 307 -9.53 12.90 1.15
C MET A 307 -8.41 13.76 0.55
N ARG A 308 -8.54 14.15 -0.71
CA ARG A 308 -7.60 15.08 -1.36
C ARG A 308 -7.57 16.43 -0.63
N ALA A 309 -8.73 16.96 -0.22
CA ALA A 309 -8.82 18.20 0.57
C ALA A 309 -8.15 18.08 1.94
N VAL A 310 -8.37 16.98 2.65
CA VAL A 310 -7.71 16.69 3.95
C VAL A 310 -6.19 16.61 3.76
N ASN A 311 -5.73 15.91 2.73
CA ASN A 311 -4.30 15.77 2.45
C ASN A 311 -3.65 17.11 2.09
N ALA A 312 -4.30 17.91 1.23
CA ALA A 312 -3.80 19.24 0.87
C ALA A 312 -3.68 20.16 2.10
N ALA A 313 -4.67 20.14 3.00
CA ALA A 313 -4.65 20.89 4.25
C ALA A 313 -3.55 20.44 5.24
N LEU A 314 -2.99 19.24 5.06
CA LEU A 314 -1.88 18.68 5.82
C LEU A 314 -0.53 18.79 5.10
N GLY A 315 -0.45 19.51 3.98
CA GLY A 315 0.79 19.71 3.24
C GLY A 315 1.20 18.56 2.32
N TYR A 316 0.33 17.59 2.06
CA TYR A 316 0.60 16.60 1.03
C TYR A 316 0.59 17.26 -0.35
N ARG A 317 1.63 17.04 -1.12
CA ARG A 317 1.75 17.46 -2.53
C ARG A 317 1.58 16.26 -3.44
N ARG A 318 1.00 16.48 -4.61
CA ARG A 318 0.92 15.44 -5.65
C ARG A 318 2.34 15.12 -6.14
N GLU A 319 2.71 13.85 -6.08
CA GLU A 319 4.01 13.38 -6.54
C GLU A 319 3.92 12.91 -7.99
N ARG A 320 3.02 11.99 -8.30
CA ARG A 320 2.83 11.44 -9.64
C ARG A 320 1.42 10.87 -9.82
N GLY A 321 1.00 10.74 -11.08
CA GLY A 321 -0.22 10.00 -11.44
C GLY A 321 0.04 8.50 -11.47
N ALA A 322 -0.97 7.72 -11.15
CA ALA A 322 -0.96 6.27 -11.27
C ALA A 322 -2.38 5.77 -11.60
N GLY A 323 -2.52 4.49 -11.81
CA GLY A 323 -3.83 3.86 -12.02
C GLY A 323 -3.77 2.38 -11.73
N ILE A 324 -4.94 1.82 -11.40
CA ILE A 324 -5.14 0.39 -11.43
C ILE A 324 -5.57 0.04 -12.85
N PHE A 325 -4.77 -0.78 -13.49
CA PHE A 325 -5.03 -1.30 -14.82
C PHE A 325 -5.51 -2.75 -14.73
N GLN A 326 -6.51 -3.11 -15.49
CA GLN A 326 -7.12 -4.44 -15.47
C GLN A 326 -7.32 -4.97 -16.88
N ILE A 327 -7.19 -6.29 -17.04
CA ILE A 327 -7.53 -7.00 -18.26
C ILE A 327 -8.38 -8.23 -17.92
N LYS A 328 -9.35 -8.54 -18.78
CA LYS A 328 -10.04 -9.84 -18.81
C LYS A 328 -9.23 -10.80 -19.67
N LEU A 329 -9.08 -12.06 -19.22
CA LEU A 329 -8.17 -13.06 -19.83
C LEU A 329 -8.86 -13.89 -20.92
#